data_04983cf166e4596af0f2d981fd48010f
#
_entry.id   04983cf166e4596af0f2d981fd48010f
#
_cell.length_a   1.000
_cell.length_b   1.000
_cell.length_c   1.000
_cell.angle_alpha   90.00
_cell.angle_beta   90.00
_cell.angle_gamma   90.00
#
_symmetry.space_group_name_H-M   'P 1'
#
loop_
_entity.id
_entity.type
_entity.pdbx_description
1 polymer ?
#
loop_
_entity_poly.entity_id
_entity_poly.type
_entity_poly.pdbx_seq_one_letter_code
_entity_poly.pdbx_strand_id
1 'polypeptide(L)'
;MLASDDDVLPPPGDIQVLLLTSDSVSLSWGSPQGLTGPQTFRVTWGCDGETSSTRVKGGHHLEISSLQPGEKYQFNVATEGEDGSQSRCVSASLSTVVPPRDLKVDHLEETSFTLHWSKAEGMEKVPQHFLISNCIPGTDPRAANTDDCHKTFSNLQPGTEYTVSVATVLTNGEQSEPVSTTICTILPAPDQLTVDSVDTTSAAVSWNQPPGLDQTQHHYQISYRCPGTEPHITTTSSHSITLSDLQPATEYSVTVCTVLENGKQSQLVLTTLTTVLPAPDQLTVDSVDTTSAAVSWSQPPGLDQTQHHYQISYYYPETKPHITTTSS
;
A
#
# COMPACT_ATOMS: atom_id res chain seq x y z
N MET A 1 -72.88 -12.98 -16.71
CA MET A 1 -71.87 -13.97 -16.30
C MET A 1 -70.56 -13.20 -16.12
N LEU A 2 -70.20 -12.95 -14.89
CA LEU A 2 -68.90 -12.43 -14.57
C LEU A 2 -67.88 -13.60 -14.70
N ALA A 3 -66.90 -13.46 -15.58
CA ALA A 3 -65.82 -14.42 -15.67
C ALA A 3 -65.15 -14.49 -14.28
N SER A 4 -65.08 -15.69 -13.72
CA SER A 4 -64.39 -15.93 -12.46
C SER A 4 -62.90 -15.61 -12.62
N ASP A 5 -62.33 -14.93 -11.64
CA ASP A 5 -60.87 -14.59 -11.54
C ASP A 5 -59.94 -15.82 -11.53
N ASP A 6 -60.50 -17.04 -11.66
CA ASP A 6 -59.80 -18.33 -11.57
C ASP A 6 -59.13 -18.80 -12.87
N ASP A 7 -59.30 -18.07 -14.01
CA ASP A 7 -58.73 -18.47 -15.32
C ASP A 7 -57.44 -17.72 -15.69
N VAL A 8 -56.89 -16.88 -14.81
CA VAL A 8 -55.68 -16.13 -15.09
C VAL A 8 -54.45 -16.88 -14.52
N LEU A 9 -53.52 -17.27 -15.40
CA LEU A 9 -52.27 -17.88 -14.97
C LEU A 9 -51.50 -16.96 -14.00
N PRO A 10 -51.06 -17.49 -12.85
CA PRO A 10 -50.25 -16.71 -11.93
C PRO A 10 -48.88 -16.40 -12.52
N PRO A 11 -48.35 -15.17 -12.31
CA PRO A 11 -47.01 -14.80 -12.77
C PRO A 11 -45.94 -15.57 -12.02
N PRO A 12 -44.70 -15.68 -12.59
CA PRO A 12 -43.54 -16.17 -11.88
C PRO A 12 -43.26 -15.34 -10.61
N GLY A 13 -42.52 -15.90 -9.68
CA GLY A 13 -41.95 -15.14 -8.57
C GLY A 13 -40.89 -14.15 -9.06
N ASP A 14 -40.27 -13.42 -8.10
CA ASP A 14 -39.31 -12.37 -8.37
C ASP A 14 -38.21 -12.82 -9.32
N ILE A 15 -37.91 -11.95 -10.32
CA ILE A 15 -36.82 -12.16 -11.26
C ILE A 15 -35.56 -11.54 -10.72
N GLN A 16 -34.44 -12.26 -10.88
CA GLN A 16 -33.07 -11.78 -10.62
C GLN A 16 -32.24 -11.88 -11.90
N VAL A 17 -31.45 -10.87 -12.19
CA VAL A 17 -30.57 -10.83 -13.35
C VAL A 17 -29.15 -10.55 -12.84
N LEU A 18 -28.21 -11.42 -13.21
CA LEU A 18 -26.80 -11.28 -12.89
C LEU A 18 -25.98 -11.12 -14.18
N LEU A 19 -25.16 -10.09 -14.24
CA LEU A 19 -24.20 -9.93 -15.34
C LEU A 19 -23.06 -10.94 -15.16
N LEU A 20 -22.80 -11.76 -16.19
CA LEU A 20 -21.69 -12.72 -16.20
C LEU A 20 -20.48 -12.16 -16.95
N THR A 21 -20.72 -11.64 -18.16
CA THR A 21 -19.71 -11.00 -19.01
C THR A 21 -20.31 -9.79 -19.72
N SER A 22 -19.53 -9.09 -20.54
CA SER A 22 -20.05 -7.98 -21.36
C SER A 22 -21.14 -8.38 -22.36
N ASP A 23 -21.30 -9.68 -22.63
CA ASP A 23 -22.24 -10.20 -23.62
C ASP A 23 -23.13 -11.33 -23.09
N SER A 24 -23.12 -11.61 -21.79
CA SER A 24 -23.91 -12.70 -21.19
C SER A 24 -24.45 -12.36 -19.81
N VAL A 25 -25.64 -12.89 -19.53
CA VAL A 25 -26.34 -12.73 -18.25
C VAL A 25 -26.92 -14.07 -17.78
N SER A 26 -27.13 -14.19 -16.49
CA SER A 26 -27.88 -15.27 -15.85
C SER A 26 -29.19 -14.72 -15.28
N LEU A 27 -30.32 -15.31 -15.69
CA LEU A 27 -31.63 -15.02 -15.12
C LEU A 27 -32.06 -16.13 -14.21
N SER A 28 -32.73 -15.77 -13.12
CA SER A 28 -33.46 -16.69 -12.26
C SER A 28 -34.79 -16.07 -11.82
N TRP A 29 -35.77 -16.91 -11.55
CA TRP A 29 -37.12 -16.49 -11.10
C TRP A 29 -37.73 -17.49 -10.17
N GLY A 30 -38.70 -17.03 -9.38
CA GLY A 30 -39.44 -17.88 -8.46
C GLY A 30 -40.58 -18.65 -9.11
N SER A 31 -41.07 -19.69 -8.41
CA SER A 31 -42.25 -20.43 -8.84
C SER A 31 -43.53 -19.59 -8.77
N PRO A 32 -44.48 -19.77 -9.71
CA PRO A 32 -45.78 -19.15 -9.62
C PRO A 32 -46.53 -19.64 -8.39
N GLN A 33 -47.21 -18.74 -7.68
CA GLN A 33 -47.99 -19.11 -6.51
C GLN A 33 -49.24 -19.96 -6.91
N GLY A 34 -49.48 -21.04 -6.17
CA GLY A 34 -50.65 -21.87 -6.34
C GLY A 34 -50.54 -22.94 -7.43
N LEU A 35 -49.47 -22.96 -8.22
CA LEU A 35 -49.23 -24.01 -9.21
C LEU A 35 -48.27 -25.07 -8.64
N THR A 36 -48.54 -26.32 -8.94
CA THR A 36 -47.71 -27.47 -8.54
C THR A 36 -47.17 -28.19 -9.77
N GLY A 37 -45.96 -28.76 -9.65
CA GLY A 37 -45.29 -29.46 -10.72
C GLY A 37 -44.49 -28.55 -11.68
N PRO A 38 -43.87 -29.13 -12.71
CA PRO A 38 -43.05 -28.39 -13.63
C PRO A 38 -43.87 -27.43 -14.49
N GLN A 39 -43.50 -26.18 -14.54
CA GLN A 39 -44.15 -25.13 -15.32
C GLN A 39 -43.34 -24.82 -16.57
N THR A 40 -43.98 -24.25 -17.57
CA THR A 40 -43.31 -23.66 -18.75
C THR A 40 -43.31 -22.13 -18.60
N PHE A 41 -42.18 -21.53 -18.90
CA PHE A 41 -41.99 -20.08 -18.87
C PHE A 41 -41.63 -19.54 -20.25
N ARG A 42 -42.22 -18.40 -20.62
CA ARG A 42 -41.79 -17.61 -21.76
C ARG A 42 -40.84 -16.54 -21.24
N VAL A 43 -39.60 -16.58 -21.70
CA VAL A 43 -38.58 -15.57 -21.42
C VAL A 43 -38.36 -14.72 -22.66
N THR A 44 -38.46 -13.41 -22.51
CA THR A 44 -38.20 -12.45 -23.58
C THR A 44 -37.18 -11.43 -23.12
N TRP A 45 -36.30 -11.02 -24.01
CA TRP A 45 -35.33 -9.99 -23.76
C TRP A 45 -35.09 -9.14 -25.00
N GLY A 46 -34.70 -7.89 -24.80
CA GLY A 46 -34.44 -6.99 -25.91
C GLY A 46 -33.83 -5.66 -25.50
N CYS A 47 -33.25 -5.00 -26.47
CA CYS A 47 -32.77 -3.62 -26.43
C CYS A 47 -33.22 -2.88 -27.70
N ASP A 48 -33.41 -1.57 -27.62
CA ASP A 48 -33.68 -0.66 -28.75
C ASP A 48 -34.76 -1.14 -29.76
N GLY A 49 -35.78 -1.86 -29.26
CA GLY A 49 -36.90 -2.34 -30.08
C GLY A 49 -36.69 -3.71 -30.73
N GLU A 50 -35.51 -4.30 -30.63
CA GLU A 50 -35.28 -5.69 -31.00
C GLU A 50 -35.62 -6.61 -29.82
N THR A 51 -36.38 -7.67 -30.08
CA THR A 51 -36.82 -8.60 -29.04
C THR A 51 -36.53 -10.04 -29.44
N SER A 52 -35.89 -10.77 -28.54
CA SER A 52 -35.67 -12.21 -28.62
C SER A 52 -36.52 -12.92 -27.60
N SER A 53 -36.84 -14.18 -27.81
CA SER A 53 -37.61 -14.99 -26.86
C SER A 53 -37.27 -16.47 -26.89
N THR A 54 -37.42 -17.15 -25.75
CA THR A 54 -37.29 -18.59 -25.63
C THR A 54 -38.29 -19.17 -24.64
N ARG A 55 -38.46 -20.48 -24.63
CA ARG A 55 -39.27 -21.24 -23.66
C ARG A 55 -38.35 -22.04 -22.75
N VAL A 56 -38.62 -21.97 -21.45
CA VAL A 56 -37.95 -22.80 -20.43
C VAL A 56 -38.97 -23.72 -19.82
N LYS A 57 -38.73 -25.05 -19.92
CA LYS A 57 -39.62 -26.08 -19.38
C LYS A 57 -39.03 -26.68 -18.11
N GLY A 58 -39.78 -26.61 -17.03
CA GLY A 58 -39.43 -27.27 -15.78
C GLY A 58 -38.29 -26.65 -14.97
N GLY A 59 -37.69 -25.56 -15.45
CA GLY A 59 -36.58 -24.84 -14.80
C GLY A 59 -36.95 -23.41 -14.43
N HIS A 60 -36.17 -22.79 -13.54
CA HIS A 60 -36.36 -21.43 -13.09
C HIS A 60 -35.08 -20.59 -13.32
N HIS A 61 -34.29 -20.99 -14.31
CA HIS A 61 -33.00 -20.37 -14.62
C HIS A 61 -32.74 -20.43 -16.14
N LEU A 62 -32.11 -19.38 -16.66
CA LEU A 62 -31.70 -19.31 -18.07
C LEU A 62 -30.42 -18.44 -18.16
N GLU A 63 -29.39 -18.94 -18.85
CA GLU A 63 -28.27 -18.17 -19.29
C GLU A 63 -28.49 -17.65 -20.73
N ILE A 64 -28.30 -16.35 -20.94
CA ILE A 64 -28.43 -15.70 -22.23
C ILE A 64 -27.05 -15.19 -22.62
N SER A 65 -26.60 -15.56 -23.80
CA SER A 65 -25.30 -15.14 -24.35
C SER A 65 -25.47 -14.41 -25.68
N SER A 66 -24.38 -13.89 -26.23
CA SER A 66 -24.35 -13.12 -27.47
C SER A 66 -25.18 -11.84 -27.44
N LEU A 67 -25.27 -11.24 -26.25
CA LEU A 67 -25.80 -9.90 -26.08
C LEU A 67 -24.80 -8.88 -26.62
N GLN A 68 -25.29 -7.69 -26.99
CA GLN A 68 -24.39 -6.60 -27.39
C GLN A 68 -23.78 -5.93 -26.15
N PRO A 69 -22.46 -5.82 -26.06
CA PRO A 69 -21.81 -5.12 -24.97
C PRO A 69 -22.17 -3.64 -24.91
N GLY A 70 -22.37 -3.13 -23.71
CA GLY A 70 -22.66 -1.72 -23.48
C GLY A 70 -24.12 -1.31 -23.73
N GLU A 71 -25.03 -2.26 -23.87
CA GLU A 71 -26.46 -1.99 -24.11
C GLU A 71 -27.32 -2.27 -22.87
N LYS A 72 -28.44 -1.58 -22.78
CA LYS A 72 -29.43 -1.80 -21.71
C LYS A 72 -30.52 -2.76 -22.20
N TYR A 73 -30.60 -3.92 -21.55
CA TYR A 73 -31.58 -4.93 -21.85
C TYR A 73 -32.74 -4.91 -20.85
N GLN A 74 -33.95 -5.16 -21.39
CA GLN A 74 -35.14 -5.47 -20.62
C GLN A 74 -35.38 -6.97 -20.68
N PHE A 75 -35.57 -7.63 -19.54
CA PHE A 75 -35.88 -9.04 -19.43
C PHE A 75 -37.28 -9.22 -18.84
N ASN A 76 -38.07 -10.11 -19.43
CA ASN A 76 -39.40 -10.41 -18.97
C ASN A 76 -39.60 -11.91 -18.90
N VAL A 77 -40.26 -12.39 -17.86
CA VAL A 77 -40.61 -13.79 -17.67
C VAL A 77 -42.11 -13.91 -17.37
N ALA A 78 -42.80 -14.75 -18.10
CA ALA A 78 -44.22 -15.08 -17.89
C ALA A 78 -44.41 -16.58 -17.77
N THR A 79 -45.36 -17.01 -16.97
CA THR A 79 -45.84 -18.40 -16.97
C THR A 79 -46.63 -18.63 -18.28
N GLU A 80 -46.36 -19.73 -18.98
CA GLU A 80 -47.05 -20.08 -20.24
C GLU A 80 -47.84 -21.35 -20.07
N GLY A 81 -49.12 -21.31 -20.40
CA GLY A 81 -50.03 -22.48 -20.39
C GLY A 81 -49.83 -23.38 -21.60
N GLU A 82 -50.37 -24.59 -21.54
CA GLU A 82 -50.34 -25.57 -22.64
C GLU A 82 -51.02 -25.05 -23.91
N ASP A 83 -52.01 -24.20 -23.75
CA ASP A 83 -52.77 -23.55 -24.83
C ASP A 83 -52.06 -22.31 -25.42
N GLY A 84 -50.88 -21.95 -24.88
CA GLY A 84 -50.14 -20.77 -25.27
C GLY A 84 -50.57 -19.49 -24.57
N SER A 85 -51.54 -19.54 -23.64
CA SER A 85 -51.87 -18.39 -22.79
C SER A 85 -50.70 -17.99 -21.92
N GLN A 86 -50.59 -16.69 -21.57
CA GLN A 86 -49.48 -16.19 -20.75
C GLN A 86 -50.03 -15.40 -19.56
N SER A 87 -49.30 -15.53 -18.43
CA SER A 87 -49.52 -14.69 -17.26
C SER A 87 -49.04 -13.26 -17.47
N ARG A 88 -49.20 -12.40 -16.49
CA ARG A 88 -48.43 -11.14 -16.39
C ARG A 88 -46.94 -11.46 -16.29
N CYS A 89 -46.13 -10.64 -16.87
CA CYS A 89 -44.67 -10.75 -16.79
C CYS A 89 -44.16 -10.21 -15.47
N VAL A 90 -43.13 -10.84 -14.94
CA VAL A 90 -42.17 -10.19 -14.04
C VAL A 90 -40.99 -9.63 -14.90
N SER A 91 -40.48 -8.47 -14.55
CA SER A 91 -39.55 -7.75 -15.40
C SER A 91 -38.33 -7.26 -14.60
N ALA A 92 -37.17 -7.26 -15.25
CA ALA A 92 -35.95 -6.66 -14.76
C ALA A 92 -35.19 -6.01 -15.92
N SER A 93 -34.35 -5.03 -15.63
CA SER A 93 -33.46 -4.42 -16.61
C SER A 93 -32.01 -4.47 -16.09
N LEU A 94 -31.09 -4.64 -17.02
CA LEU A 94 -29.66 -4.66 -16.74
C LEU A 94 -28.90 -4.08 -17.93
N SER A 95 -27.84 -3.33 -17.65
CA SER A 95 -26.91 -2.88 -18.66
C SER A 95 -25.72 -3.83 -18.75
N THR A 96 -25.33 -4.18 -19.98
CA THR A 96 -24.17 -5.07 -20.24
C THR A 96 -22.83 -4.31 -20.16
N VAL A 97 -22.75 -3.31 -19.28
CA VAL A 97 -21.52 -2.56 -19.01
C VAL A 97 -20.74 -3.23 -17.90
N VAL A 98 -19.49 -3.56 -18.18
CA VAL A 98 -18.57 -4.20 -17.23
C VAL A 98 -17.42 -3.25 -16.88
N PRO A 99 -16.82 -3.40 -15.68
CA PRO A 99 -15.72 -2.55 -15.25
C PRO A 99 -14.45 -2.79 -16.09
N PRO A 100 -13.51 -1.84 -16.09
CA PRO A 100 -12.20 -2.03 -16.67
C PRO A 100 -11.44 -3.15 -15.94
N ARG A 101 -10.38 -3.65 -16.60
CA ARG A 101 -9.56 -4.76 -16.11
C ARG A 101 -8.08 -4.37 -16.02
N ASP A 102 -7.28 -5.23 -15.42
CA ASP A 102 -5.81 -5.13 -15.38
C ASP A 102 -5.33 -3.80 -14.77
N LEU A 103 -5.91 -3.39 -13.64
CA LEU A 103 -5.45 -2.22 -12.92
C LEU A 103 -4.00 -2.42 -12.47
N LYS A 104 -3.12 -1.50 -12.91
CA LYS A 104 -1.68 -1.50 -12.59
C LYS A 104 -1.25 -0.12 -12.14
N VAL A 105 -0.33 -0.11 -11.18
CA VAL A 105 0.28 1.12 -10.68
C VAL A 105 1.67 1.25 -11.25
N ASP A 106 1.94 2.41 -11.85
CA ASP A 106 3.25 2.83 -12.32
C ASP A 106 3.66 4.15 -11.66
N HIS A 107 4.97 4.45 -11.70
CA HIS A 107 5.51 5.71 -11.19
C HIS A 107 5.03 6.03 -9.77
N LEU A 108 5.13 5.03 -8.88
CA LEU A 108 4.80 5.21 -7.48
C LEU A 108 5.89 6.00 -6.78
N GLU A 109 5.52 7.18 -6.24
CA GLU A 109 6.39 8.12 -5.56
C GLU A 109 5.81 8.51 -4.19
N GLU A 110 6.44 9.45 -3.52
CA GLU A 110 6.01 9.93 -2.21
C GLU A 110 4.68 10.70 -2.28
N THR A 111 4.49 11.49 -3.34
CA THR A 111 3.34 12.39 -3.49
C THR A 111 2.52 12.17 -4.75
N SER A 112 2.82 11.11 -5.50
CA SER A 112 2.14 10.80 -6.76
C SER A 112 2.20 9.32 -7.12
N PHE A 113 1.26 8.88 -7.93
CA PHE A 113 1.32 7.63 -8.67
C PHE A 113 0.48 7.72 -9.95
N THR A 114 0.75 6.84 -10.90
CA THR A 114 -0.05 6.68 -12.11
C THR A 114 -0.74 5.33 -12.11
N LEU A 115 -2.06 5.33 -12.28
CA LEU A 115 -2.86 4.12 -12.44
C LEU A 115 -3.15 3.91 -13.92
N HIS A 116 -2.95 2.70 -14.41
CA HIS A 116 -3.30 2.23 -15.75
C HIS A 116 -4.33 1.11 -15.66
N TRP A 117 -5.17 1.01 -16.67
CA TRP A 117 -6.15 -0.09 -16.82
C TRP A 117 -6.41 -0.39 -18.29
N SER A 118 -7.02 -1.53 -18.55
CA SER A 118 -7.48 -1.91 -19.87
C SER A 118 -9.01 -1.81 -19.94
N LYS A 119 -9.53 -1.50 -21.12
CA LYS A 119 -10.98 -1.62 -21.37
C LYS A 119 -11.43 -3.07 -21.12
N ALA A 120 -12.66 -3.23 -20.68
CA ALA A 120 -13.24 -4.55 -20.49
C ALA A 120 -13.23 -5.35 -21.80
N GLU A 121 -13.06 -6.66 -21.70
CA GLU A 121 -13.12 -7.57 -22.83
C GLU A 121 -14.48 -7.48 -23.52
N GLY A 122 -14.48 -7.36 -24.83
CA GLY A 122 -15.67 -7.15 -25.64
C GLY A 122 -16.17 -5.71 -25.71
N MET A 123 -15.62 -4.79 -24.91
CA MET A 123 -15.99 -3.38 -24.91
C MET A 123 -14.95 -2.44 -25.52
N GLU A 124 -13.92 -2.95 -26.18
CA GLU A 124 -12.81 -2.14 -26.71
C GLU A 124 -13.26 -1.10 -27.74
N LYS A 125 -14.31 -1.42 -28.49
CA LYS A 125 -14.89 -0.53 -29.52
C LYS A 125 -16.11 0.26 -29.06
N VAL A 126 -16.62 -0.01 -27.86
CA VAL A 126 -17.78 0.70 -27.30
C VAL A 126 -17.34 2.08 -26.86
N PRO A 127 -18.04 3.15 -27.30
CA PRO A 127 -17.79 4.51 -26.83
C PRO A 127 -17.99 4.60 -25.32
N GLN A 128 -16.93 4.98 -24.59
CA GLN A 128 -16.93 4.98 -23.14
C GLN A 128 -15.90 5.97 -22.59
N HIS A 129 -16.11 6.40 -21.37
CA HIS A 129 -15.14 7.10 -20.54
C HIS A 129 -15.09 6.40 -19.17
N PHE A 130 -14.20 6.86 -18.30
CA PHE A 130 -14.00 6.24 -17.00
C PHE A 130 -14.26 7.25 -15.88
N LEU A 131 -15.02 6.81 -14.89
CA LEU A 131 -15.17 7.51 -13.62
C LEU A 131 -14.15 6.95 -12.65
N ILE A 132 -13.26 7.81 -12.18
CA ILE A 132 -12.21 7.45 -11.25
C ILE A 132 -12.49 8.13 -9.93
N SER A 133 -12.34 7.41 -8.82
CA SER A 133 -12.34 8.02 -7.51
C SER A 133 -11.15 7.59 -6.69
N ASN A 134 -10.67 8.48 -5.83
CA ASN A 134 -9.64 8.18 -4.85
C ASN A 134 -10.02 8.76 -3.49
N CYS A 135 -9.73 8.03 -2.44
CA CYS A 135 -9.92 8.48 -1.07
C CYS A 135 -8.88 7.88 -0.12
N ILE A 136 -8.64 8.59 0.96
CA ILE A 136 -8.00 8.02 2.16
C ILE A 136 -9.11 7.31 2.94
N PRO A 137 -8.86 6.15 3.57
CA PRO A 137 -9.86 5.45 4.37
C PRO A 137 -10.54 6.38 5.40
N GLY A 138 -11.87 6.41 5.37
CA GLY A 138 -12.68 7.26 6.26
C GLY A 138 -12.90 8.70 5.77
N THR A 139 -12.50 9.04 4.55
CA THR A 139 -12.76 10.35 3.92
C THR A 139 -13.67 10.21 2.72
N ASP A 140 -14.30 11.32 2.31
CA ASP A 140 -15.11 11.36 1.10
C ASP A 140 -14.23 11.17 -0.16
N PRO A 141 -14.67 10.33 -1.11
CA PRO A 141 -13.93 10.11 -2.34
C PRO A 141 -13.91 11.35 -3.23
N ARG A 142 -12.77 11.62 -3.82
CA ARG A 142 -12.63 12.61 -4.90
C ARG A 142 -12.80 11.91 -6.23
N ALA A 143 -13.79 12.34 -7.01
CA ALA A 143 -14.11 11.75 -8.29
C ALA A 143 -13.67 12.65 -9.46
N ALA A 144 -13.27 12.02 -10.56
CA ALA A 144 -12.92 12.68 -11.82
C ALA A 144 -13.24 11.75 -13.00
N ASN A 145 -13.48 12.33 -14.17
CA ASN A 145 -13.67 11.59 -15.41
C ASN A 145 -12.41 11.65 -16.28
N THR A 146 -12.18 10.63 -17.09
CA THR A 146 -11.14 10.60 -18.12
C THR A 146 -11.55 9.71 -19.28
N ASP A 147 -11.13 10.07 -20.49
CA ASP A 147 -11.29 9.24 -21.69
C ASP A 147 -10.10 8.29 -21.88
N ASP A 148 -9.00 8.55 -21.19
CA ASP A 148 -7.78 7.76 -21.23
C ASP A 148 -7.86 6.53 -20.33
N CYS A 149 -7.08 5.50 -20.66
CA CYS A 149 -6.93 4.30 -19.84
C CYS A 149 -5.81 4.44 -18.78
N HIS A 150 -5.53 5.66 -18.35
CA HIS A 150 -4.59 5.97 -17.28
C HIS A 150 -4.96 7.28 -16.58
N LYS A 151 -4.49 7.43 -15.36
CA LYS A 151 -4.61 8.66 -14.57
C LYS A 151 -3.45 8.81 -13.61
N THR A 152 -2.82 9.97 -13.65
CA THR A 152 -1.83 10.38 -12.64
C THR A 152 -2.53 11.12 -11.51
N PHE A 153 -2.28 10.68 -10.29
CA PHE A 153 -2.69 11.35 -9.07
C PHE A 153 -1.46 12.06 -8.49
N SER A 154 -1.62 13.31 -8.14
CA SER A 154 -0.56 14.16 -7.58
C SER A 154 -1.04 14.91 -6.35
N ASN A 155 -0.11 15.57 -5.64
CA ASN A 155 -0.37 16.26 -4.38
C ASN A 155 -0.97 15.33 -3.30
N LEU A 156 -0.49 14.09 -3.29
CA LEU A 156 -0.85 13.10 -2.30
C LEU A 156 0.04 13.24 -1.06
N GLN A 157 -0.41 12.68 0.05
CA GLN A 157 0.38 12.62 1.28
C GLN A 157 1.35 11.42 1.22
N PRO A 158 2.60 11.60 1.64
CA PRO A 158 3.56 10.50 1.73
C PRO A 158 3.13 9.42 2.72
N GLY A 159 3.54 8.19 2.47
CA GLY A 159 3.29 7.07 3.37
C GLY A 159 1.82 6.77 3.64
N THR A 160 0.92 7.25 2.78
CA THR A 160 -0.53 7.20 2.98
C THR A 160 -1.18 6.18 2.07
N GLU A 161 -2.11 5.43 2.62
CA GLU A 161 -2.91 4.46 1.88
C GLU A 161 -4.09 5.16 1.20
N TYR A 162 -4.24 4.92 -0.11
CA TYR A 162 -5.34 5.41 -0.92
C TYR A 162 -6.12 4.24 -1.50
N THR A 163 -7.43 4.27 -1.38
CA THR A 163 -8.32 3.40 -2.15
C THR A 163 -8.67 4.12 -3.44
N VAL A 164 -8.39 3.48 -4.57
CA VAL A 164 -8.69 4.01 -5.91
C VAL A 164 -9.65 3.07 -6.60
N SER A 165 -10.70 3.62 -7.19
CA SER A 165 -11.68 2.85 -7.95
C SER A 165 -11.87 3.43 -9.34
N VAL A 166 -12.14 2.54 -10.30
CA VAL A 166 -12.41 2.91 -11.70
C VAL A 166 -13.66 2.18 -12.17
N ALA A 167 -14.59 2.93 -12.76
CA ALA A 167 -15.80 2.40 -13.37
C ALA A 167 -15.87 2.82 -14.84
N THR A 168 -16.41 1.96 -15.69
CA THR A 168 -16.75 2.29 -17.08
C THR A 168 -18.05 3.07 -17.09
N VAL A 169 -18.09 4.16 -17.85
CA VAL A 169 -19.30 5.00 -18.06
C VAL A 169 -19.57 5.10 -19.55
N LEU A 170 -20.78 4.74 -19.95
CA LEU A 170 -21.24 4.83 -21.33
C LEU A 170 -21.74 6.25 -21.68
N THR A 171 -21.86 6.53 -22.95
CA THR A 171 -22.38 7.82 -23.44
C THR A 171 -23.83 8.12 -23.04
N ASN A 172 -24.61 7.08 -22.74
CA ASN A 172 -25.98 7.19 -22.22
C ASN A 172 -26.04 7.39 -20.69
N GLY A 173 -24.89 7.42 -20.00
CA GLY A 173 -24.80 7.58 -18.55
C GLY A 173 -24.85 6.28 -17.74
N GLU A 174 -25.04 5.12 -18.37
CA GLU A 174 -24.98 3.82 -17.68
C GLU A 174 -23.54 3.56 -17.19
N GLN A 175 -23.43 3.00 -15.98
CA GLN A 175 -22.14 2.76 -15.33
C GLN A 175 -21.99 1.29 -14.93
N SER A 176 -20.75 0.81 -14.98
CA SER A 176 -20.40 -0.47 -14.39
C SER A 176 -20.26 -0.36 -12.86
N GLU A 177 -20.26 -1.51 -12.18
CA GLU A 177 -19.68 -1.57 -10.85
C GLU A 177 -18.22 -1.13 -10.91
N PRO A 178 -17.71 -0.41 -9.89
CA PRO A 178 -16.31 -0.01 -9.86
C PRO A 178 -15.40 -1.19 -9.54
N VAL A 179 -14.23 -1.23 -10.15
CA VAL A 179 -13.12 -2.05 -9.70
C VAL A 179 -12.17 -1.20 -8.88
N SER A 180 -11.71 -1.73 -7.75
CA SER A 180 -10.93 -0.95 -6.78
C SER A 180 -9.60 -1.64 -6.47
N THR A 181 -8.61 -0.83 -6.12
CA THR A 181 -7.32 -1.26 -5.60
C THR A 181 -6.85 -0.31 -4.50
N THR A 182 -5.98 -0.82 -3.63
CA THR A 182 -5.37 -0.03 -2.56
C THR A 182 -3.90 0.22 -2.89
N ILE A 183 -3.48 1.47 -2.80
CA ILE A 183 -2.14 1.92 -3.14
C ILE A 183 -1.59 2.74 -1.98
N CYS A 184 -0.38 2.43 -1.55
CA CYS A 184 0.29 3.20 -0.53
C CYS A 184 1.44 3.99 -1.14
N THR A 185 1.40 5.33 -1.00
CA THR A 185 2.51 6.20 -1.40
C THR A 185 3.77 5.89 -0.59
N ILE A 186 4.93 6.17 -1.15
CA ILE A 186 6.21 5.94 -0.50
C ILE A 186 6.35 6.88 0.70
N LEU A 187 6.82 6.34 1.84
CA LEU A 187 7.25 7.16 2.95
C LEU A 187 8.76 7.43 2.78
N PRO A 188 9.18 8.68 2.57
CA PRO A 188 10.57 8.99 2.33
C PRO A 188 11.42 8.77 3.58
N ALA A 189 12.61 8.22 3.37
CA ALA A 189 13.64 8.08 4.39
C ALA A 189 14.32 9.43 4.66
N PRO A 190 14.94 9.62 5.84
CA PRO A 190 15.81 10.77 6.09
C PRO A 190 16.92 10.88 5.04
N ASP A 191 17.32 12.09 4.70
CA ASP A 191 18.37 12.31 3.74
C ASP A 191 19.66 12.81 4.42
N GLN A 192 20.80 12.53 3.79
CA GLN A 192 22.12 13.04 4.22
C GLN A 192 22.44 12.73 5.70
N LEU A 193 22.28 11.48 6.14
CA LEU A 193 22.72 11.07 7.48
C LEU A 193 24.23 11.27 7.62
N THR A 194 24.65 12.17 8.52
CA THR A 194 26.04 12.53 8.78
C THR A 194 26.40 12.30 10.24
N VAL A 195 27.68 12.03 10.46
CA VAL A 195 28.29 12.01 11.79
C VAL A 195 28.94 13.37 12.00
N ASP A 196 28.40 14.18 12.89
CA ASP A 196 28.83 15.57 13.11
C ASP A 196 30.03 15.64 14.05
N SER A 197 30.04 14.80 15.08
CA SER A 197 31.14 14.71 16.04
C SER A 197 31.17 13.34 16.70
N VAL A 198 32.37 12.94 17.10
CA VAL A 198 32.60 11.69 17.84
C VAL A 198 33.54 11.97 18.99
N ASP A 199 33.18 11.47 20.16
CA ASP A 199 34.00 11.52 21.38
C ASP A 199 34.29 10.09 21.87
N THR A 200 34.86 9.94 23.03
CA THR A 200 35.19 8.63 23.62
C THR A 200 33.94 7.80 23.99
N THR A 201 32.88 8.44 24.44
CA THR A 201 31.66 7.76 24.90
C THR A 201 30.38 8.35 24.32
N SER A 202 30.50 9.24 23.34
CA SER A 202 29.34 9.86 22.68
C SER A 202 29.61 10.17 21.21
N ALA A 203 28.55 10.32 20.45
CA ALA A 203 28.60 10.75 19.06
C ALA A 203 27.35 11.56 18.72
N ALA A 204 27.50 12.64 17.96
CA ALA A 204 26.38 13.39 17.40
C ALA A 204 26.17 13.02 15.94
N VAL A 205 24.93 12.76 15.57
CA VAL A 205 24.50 12.49 14.20
C VAL A 205 23.33 13.40 13.82
N SER A 206 23.28 13.78 12.56
CA SER A 206 22.23 14.62 12.01
C SER A 206 21.81 14.16 10.61
N TRP A 207 20.64 14.59 10.20
CA TRP A 207 20.04 14.27 8.90
C TRP A 207 19.12 15.40 8.45
N ASN A 208 18.81 15.42 7.16
CA ASN A 208 17.82 16.35 6.62
C ASN A 208 16.42 15.73 6.63
N GLN A 209 15.43 16.58 6.88
CA GLN A 209 14.04 16.20 6.72
C GLN A 209 13.77 15.86 5.25
N PRO A 210 13.15 14.70 4.96
CA PRO A 210 12.76 14.38 3.60
C PRO A 210 11.72 15.38 3.07
N PRO A 211 11.75 15.71 1.79
CA PRO A 211 10.75 16.59 1.19
C PRO A 211 9.34 15.98 1.27
N GLY A 212 8.34 16.85 1.39
CA GLY A 212 6.92 16.45 1.41
C GLY A 212 6.36 16.04 2.77
N LEU A 213 7.15 16.02 3.84
CA LEU A 213 6.69 15.68 5.20
C LEU A 213 6.30 16.90 6.07
N ASP A 214 6.38 18.12 5.54
CA ASP A 214 6.11 19.36 6.30
C ASP A 214 4.73 19.42 6.95
N GLN A 215 3.74 18.75 6.33
CA GLN A 215 2.36 18.69 6.81
C GLN A 215 1.99 17.34 7.46
N THR A 216 2.96 16.44 7.60
CA THR A 216 2.73 15.09 8.11
C THR A 216 3.38 14.93 9.48
N GLN A 217 2.58 14.54 10.47
CA GLN A 217 3.12 14.26 11.81
C GLN A 217 3.97 12.99 11.78
N HIS A 218 5.23 13.15 12.12
CA HIS A 218 6.22 12.10 12.11
C HIS A 218 7.29 12.32 13.17
N HIS A 219 8.04 11.30 13.44
CA HIS A 219 9.26 11.31 14.24
C HIS A 219 10.30 10.41 13.58
N TYR A 220 11.52 10.40 14.13
CA TYR A 220 12.60 9.55 13.65
C TYR A 220 12.91 8.49 14.69
N GLN A 221 13.14 7.27 14.23
CA GLN A 221 13.65 6.18 15.03
C GLN A 221 15.12 5.96 14.69
N ILE A 222 15.95 5.97 15.71
CA ILE A 222 17.38 5.74 15.60
C ILE A 222 17.69 4.40 16.27
N SER A 223 18.45 3.56 15.58
CA SER A 223 18.96 2.32 16.14
C SER A 223 20.47 2.27 15.96
N TYR A 224 21.18 1.96 17.03
CA TYR A 224 22.64 1.86 16.99
C TYR A 224 23.13 0.62 17.75
N ARG A 225 24.17 -0.02 17.23
CA ARG A 225 24.79 -1.21 17.85
C ARG A 225 26.25 -1.34 17.48
N CYS A 226 27.04 -1.94 18.35
CA CYS A 226 28.32 -2.51 17.99
C CYS A 226 28.19 -3.99 17.57
N PRO A 227 29.14 -4.55 16.83
CA PRO A 227 29.08 -5.94 16.36
C PRO A 227 28.85 -6.95 17.49
N GLY A 228 27.88 -7.83 17.31
CA GLY A 228 27.55 -8.90 18.27
C GLY A 228 26.66 -8.47 19.44
N THR A 229 26.13 -7.26 19.47
CA THR A 229 25.19 -6.78 20.49
C THR A 229 23.80 -6.54 19.93
N GLU A 230 22.81 -6.54 20.84
CA GLU A 230 21.46 -6.10 20.51
C GLU A 230 21.44 -4.59 20.22
N PRO A 231 20.60 -4.12 19.30
CA PRO A 231 20.51 -2.72 18.98
C PRO A 231 19.84 -1.91 20.10
N HIS A 232 20.41 -0.76 20.39
CA HIS A 232 19.73 0.28 21.17
C HIS A 232 18.84 1.09 20.26
N ILE A 233 17.56 1.27 20.66
CA ILE A 233 16.56 2.00 19.89
C ILE A 233 16.13 3.23 20.68
N THR A 234 16.11 4.38 20.03
CA THR A 234 15.62 5.65 20.56
C THR A 234 14.85 6.43 19.50
N THR A 235 14.08 7.40 19.91
CA THR A 235 13.27 8.23 19.01
C THR A 235 13.48 9.71 19.27
N THR A 236 13.34 10.54 18.24
CA THR A 236 13.37 12.00 18.34
C THR A 236 12.49 12.65 17.28
N SER A 237 11.94 13.81 17.58
CA SER A 237 11.29 14.67 16.58
C SER A 237 12.25 15.68 15.95
N SER A 238 13.48 15.78 16.46
CA SER A 238 14.53 16.65 15.92
C SER A 238 15.29 15.97 14.78
N HIS A 239 16.02 16.77 13.98
CA HIS A 239 16.83 16.29 12.86
C HIS A 239 18.27 15.90 13.27
N SER A 240 18.50 15.79 14.57
CA SER A 240 19.78 15.39 15.14
C SER A 240 19.59 14.74 16.51
N ILE A 241 20.58 13.94 16.89
CA ILE A 241 20.63 13.32 18.20
C ILE A 241 22.09 13.11 18.64
N THR A 242 22.33 13.20 19.94
CA THR A 242 23.56 12.75 20.55
C THR A 242 23.36 11.38 21.16
N LEU A 243 24.12 10.43 20.70
CA LEU A 243 24.21 9.08 21.25
C LEU A 243 25.18 9.11 22.43
N SER A 244 24.78 8.61 23.59
CA SER A 244 25.56 8.57 24.82
C SER A 244 25.82 7.14 25.28
N ASP A 245 26.65 7.00 26.32
CA ASP A 245 26.98 5.73 26.92
C ASP A 245 27.59 4.70 25.95
N LEU A 246 28.28 5.20 24.92
CA LEU A 246 29.04 4.39 23.99
C LEU A 246 30.34 3.88 24.61
N GLN A 247 30.83 2.75 24.14
CA GLN A 247 32.12 2.23 24.55
C GLN A 247 33.25 2.91 23.75
N PRO A 248 34.38 3.25 24.39
CA PRO A 248 35.53 3.84 23.69
C PRO A 248 36.13 2.89 22.65
N ALA A 249 36.76 3.47 21.64
CA ALA A 249 37.45 2.74 20.55
C ALA A 249 36.59 1.64 19.89
N THR A 250 35.29 1.87 19.80
CA THR A 250 34.32 0.87 19.34
C THR A 250 33.60 1.37 18.11
N GLU A 251 33.47 0.50 17.10
CA GLU A 251 32.70 0.79 15.88
C GLU A 251 31.21 0.55 16.14
N TYR A 252 30.39 1.49 15.72
CA TYR A 252 28.93 1.41 15.80
C TYR A 252 28.33 1.57 14.42
N SER A 253 27.34 0.73 14.12
CA SER A 253 26.41 0.93 13.01
C SER A 253 25.23 1.73 13.54
N VAL A 254 24.89 2.83 12.87
CA VAL A 254 23.76 3.71 13.21
C VAL A 254 22.78 3.73 12.04
N THR A 255 21.51 3.46 12.33
CA THR A 255 20.42 3.53 11.34
C THR A 255 19.37 4.52 11.80
N VAL A 256 18.78 5.23 10.84
CA VAL A 256 17.69 6.19 11.07
C VAL A 256 16.59 5.94 10.06
N CYS A 257 15.34 5.99 10.51
CA CYS A 257 14.16 5.96 9.63
C CYS A 257 13.11 6.97 10.09
N THR A 258 12.27 7.38 9.14
CA THR A 258 11.06 8.16 9.41
C THR A 258 9.96 7.23 9.90
N VAL A 259 9.22 7.62 10.94
CA VAL A 259 8.11 6.86 11.51
C VAL A 259 6.88 7.77 11.61
N LEU A 260 5.76 7.33 11.05
CA LEU A 260 4.47 8.00 11.15
C LEU A 260 3.77 7.63 12.48
N GLU A 261 2.76 8.41 12.88
CA GLU A 261 1.97 8.14 14.09
C GLU A 261 1.28 6.77 14.07
N ASN A 262 0.93 6.26 12.90
CA ASN A 262 0.36 4.91 12.74
C ASN A 262 1.40 3.78 12.84
N GLY A 263 2.67 4.09 13.10
CA GLY A 263 3.75 3.14 13.22
C GLY A 263 4.40 2.73 11.91
N LYS A 264 3.95 3.27 10.77
CA LYS A 264 4.58 2.98 9.48
C LYS A 264 5.98 3.58 9.41
N GLN A 265 6.94 2.79 8.92
CA GLN A 265 8.35 3.15 8.83
C GLN A 265 8.80 3.28 7.38
N SER A 266 9.70 4.23 7.13
CA SER A 266 10.43 4.33 5.86
C SER A 266 11.54 3.28 5.76
N GLN A 267 12.24 3.28 4.64
CA GLN A 267 13.51 2.58 4.56
C GLN A 267 14.53 3.15 5.55
N LEU A 268 15.46 2.30 5.99
CA LEU A 268 16.54 2.68 6.89
C LEU A 268 17.68 3.36 6.13
N VAL A 269 18.22 4.44 6.68
CA VAL A 269 19.48 5.03 6.24
C VAL A 269 20.55 4.62 7.24
N LEU A 270 21.70 4.19 6.75
CA LEU A 270 22.80 3.63 7.54
C LEU A 270 24.03 4.52 7.46
N THR A 271 24.70 4.69 8.60
CA THR A 271 26.07 5.18 8.69
C THR A 271 26.85 4.37 9.73
N THR A 272 28.16 4.49 9.72
CA THR A 272 29.04 3.92 10.74
C THR A 272 29.88 5.01 11.38
N LEU A 273 30.22 4.81 12.65
CA LEU A 273 31.14 5.68 13.38
C LEU A 273 32.01 4.83 14.28
N THR A 274 33.18 5.34 14.63
CA THR A 274 34.07 4.72 15.61
C THR A 274 34.37 5.72 16.70
N THR A 275 34.07 5.39 17.94
CA THR A 275 34.36 6.23 19.10
C THR A 275 35.86 6.37 19.31
N VAL A 276 36.25 7.52 19.86
CA VAL A 276 37.66 7.86 20.07
C VAL A 276 38.27 6.97 21.16
N LEU A 277 39.49 6.52 20.94
CA LEU A 277 40.30 5.89 21.98
C LEU A 277 40.84 6.99 22.91
N PRO A 278 40.49 6.99 24.20
CA PRO A 278 40.98 8.02 25.11
C PRO A 278 42.48 7.83 25.37
N ALA A 279 43.17 8.93 25.47
CA ALA A 279 44.58 8.94 25.84
C ALA A 279 44.78 8.70 27.33
N PRO A 280 45.92 8.12 27.74
CA PRO A 280 46.28 8.06 29.15
C PRO A 280 46.36 9.46 29.78
N ASP A 281 46.02 9.57 31.06
CA ASP A 281 46.04 10.80 31.80
C ASP A 281 47.09 10.75 32.93
N GLN A 282 47.49 11.93 33.43
CA GLN A 282 48.35 12.07 34.59
C GLN A 282 49.72 11.31 34.48
N LEU A 283 50.37 11.48 33.32
CA LEU A 283 51.73 10.93 33.18
C LEU A 283 52.69 11.59 34.18
N THR A 284 53.28 10.79 35.05
CA THR A 284 54.21 11.24 36.07
C THR A 284 55.54 10.48 35.99
N VAL A 285 56.60 11.17 36.38
CA VAL A 285 57.92 10.53 36.61
C VAL A 285 58.06 10.25 38.08
N ASP A 286 58.05 8.98 38.43
CA ASP A 286 58.03 8.53 39.83
C ASP A 286 59.43 8.50 40.41
N SER A 287 60.40 8.09 39.62
CA SER A 287 61.80 8.07 40.02
C SER A 287 62.75 8.14 38.84
N VAL A 288 63.92 8.70 39.06
CA VAL A 288 65.01 8.78 38.03
C VAL A 288 66.31 8.30 38.68
N ASP A 289 67.01 7.39 38.02
CA ASP A 289 68.29 6.91 38.38
C ASP A 289 69.31 7.21 37.27
N THR A 290 70.55 6.86 37.44
CA THR A 290 71.63 7.14 36.44
C THR A 290 71.37 6.46 35.10
N THR A 291 70.67 5.33 35.05
CA THR A 291 70.44 4.54 33.85
C THR A 291 68.97 4.15 33.65
N SER A 292 68.08 4.59 34.51
CA SER A 292 66.65 4.22 34.49
C SER A 292 65.76 5.35 34.96
N ALA A 293 64.53 5.35 34.50
CA ALA A 293 63.46 6.18 34.99
C ALA A 293 62.16 5.34 35.09
N ALA A 294 61.42 5.54 36.17
CA ALA A 294 60.08 4.97 36.34
C ALA A 294 59.05 6.03 36.06
N VAL A 295 58.08 5.66 35.25
CA VAL A 295 56.95 6.52 34.87
C VAL A 295 55.64 5.78 35.12
N SER A 296 54.63 6.52 35.56
CA SER A 296 53.26 6.02 35.73
C SER A 296 52.25 6.95 35.12
N TRP A 297 51.09 6.46 34.84
CA TRP A 297 49.95 7.17 34.29
C TRP A 297 48.65 6.59 34.79
N SER A 298 47.59 7.34 34.67
CA SER A 298 46.23 6.85 34.97
C SER A 298 45.55 6.25 33.75
N GLN A 299 44.89 5.12 33.95
CA GLN A 299 44.06 4.55 32.92
C GLN A 299 42.86 5.47 32.65
N PRO A 300 42.55 5.78 31.38
CA PRO A 300 41.37 6.58 31.05
C PRO A 300 40.11 5.81 31.45
N PRO A 301 39.04 6.51 31.90
CA PRO A 301 37.76 5.88 32.20
C PRO A 301 37.16 5.21 30.97
N GLY A 302 36.48 4.07 31.14
CA GLY A 302 35.79 3.36 30.10
C GLY A 302 36.64 2.28 29.37
N LEU A 303 37.91 2.13 29.65
CA LEU A 303 38.78 1.09 29.07
C LEU A 303 38.86 -0.20 29.88
N ASP A 304 38.17 -0.30 31.02
CA ASP A 304 38.25 -1.46 31.94
C ASP A 304 37.85 -2.79 31.30
N GLN A 305 36.98 -2.73 30.28
CA GLN A 305 36.49 -3.91 29.55
C GLN A 305 37.12 -4.06 28.15
N THR A 306 38.09 -3.20 27.80
CA THR A 306 38.71 -3.17 26.48
C THR A 306 40.12 -3.71 26.56
N GLN A 307 40.46 -4.70 25.74
CA GLN A 307 41.84 -5.14 25.61
C GLN A 307 42.67 -4.03 24.97
N HIS A 308 43.62 -3.49 25.72
CA HIS A 308 44.48 -2.41 25.24
C HIS A 308 45.89 -2.58 25.82
N HIS A 309 46.83 -1.87 25.25
CA HIS A 309 48.18 -1.73 25.73
C HIS A 309 48.63 -0.29 25.60
N TYR A 310 49.64 0.07 26.35
CA TYR A 310 50.22 1.41 26.26
C TYR A 310 51.52 1.34 25.48
N GLN A 311 51.72 2.34 24.65
CA GLN A 311 52.98 2.58 23.94
C GLN A 311 53.69 3.76 24.58
N ILE A 312 54.90 3.51 25.07
CA ILE A 312 55.75 4.53 25.69
C ILE A 312 56.88 4.84 24.72
N SER A 313 57.09 6.10 24.42
CA SER A 313 58.25 6.53 23.66
C SER A 313 59.07 7.52 24.48
N TYR A 314 60.38 7.34 24.45
CA TYR A 314 61.34 8.23 25.11
C TYR A 314 62.54 8.46 24.21
N TYR A 315 63.09 9.67 24.25
CA TYR A 315 64.18 10.06 23.38
C TYR A 315 65.00 11.21 23.96
N TYR A 316 66.23 11.32 23.52
CA TYR A 316 67.01 12.56 23.68
C TYR A 316 66.64 13.57 22.60
N PRO A 317 66.77 14.89 22.87
CA PRO A 317 66.63 15.88 21.82
C PRO A 317 67.46 15.49 20.59
N GLU A 318 66.84 15.60 19.38
CA GLU A 318 67.45 15.32 18.08
C GLU A 318 67.79 13.83 17.80
N THR A 319 67.34 12.88 18.62
CA THR A 319 67.51 11.42 18.40
C THR A 319 66.17 10.77 17.99
N LYS A 320 66.22 9.57 17.41
CA LYS A 320 65.05 8.76 17.14
C LYS A 320 64.47 8.23 18.47
N PRO A 321 63.16 8.25 18.62
CA PRO A 321 62.53 7.71 19.82
C PRO A 321 62.77 6.21 20.01
N HIS A 322 62.98 5.80 21.22
CA HIS A 322 62.86 4.43 21.66
C HIS A 322 61.38 4.13 22.00
N ILE A 323 60.86 3.05 21.49
CA ILE A 323 59.47 2.68 21.68
C ILE A 323 59.40 1.36 22.45
N THR A 324 58.60 1.33 23.48
CA THR A 324 58.28 0.10 24.25
C THR A 324 56.78 0.02 24.49
N THR A 325 56.30 -1.18 24.69
CA THR A 325 54.86 -1.43 24.97
C THR A 325 54.72 -2.14 26.30
N THR A 326 53.64 -1.84 27.02
CA THR A 326 53.27 -2.52 28.23
C THR A 326 51.76 -2.80 28.22
N SER A 327 51.37 -3.97 28.69
CA SER A 327 49.99 -4.22 29.07
C SER A 327 49.78 -3.73 30.50
N SER A 328 48.62 -3.17 30.75
CA SER A 328 48.22 -2.68 32.07
C SER A 328 48.33 -3.76 33.12
#